data_a65511ad75f27396e05587cdf3e33ed8
#
_entry.id   a65511ad75f27396e05587cdf3e33ed8
#
_cell.length_a   1.000
_cell.length_b   1.000
_cell.length_c   1.000
_cell.angle_alpha   90.00
_cell.angle_beta   90.00
_cell.angle_gamma   90.00
#
_symmetry.space_group_name_H-M   'P 1'
#
loop_
_entity.id
_entity.type
_entity.pdbx_description
1 polymer ?
#
loop_
_entity_poly.entity_id
_entity_poly.type
_entity_poly.pdbx_seq_one_letter_code
_entity_poly.pdbx_strand_id
1 'polypeptide(L)'
;MKISIVDIGSNAVKYKIFDANNFQLIEYYREPLRLGRDVFNGGKLLSSTMNRLINLLQDYSDIFNRKQIVHRYFIGTSAIRDSKNSDLLVKKLNNKNINLKILSGKQEASLLKSFNEDIPNSA
;
A
#
# COMPACT_ATOMS: atom_id res chain seq x y z
N MET A 1 4.61 6.35 -19.80
CA MET A 1 5.02 5.44 -18.73
C MET A 1 4.06 5.57 -17.54
N LYS A 2 3.70 4.47 -16.93
CA LYS A 2 2.76 4.45 -15.82
C LYS A 2 3.48 4.10 -14.52
N ILE A 3 2.98 4.65 -13.42
CA ILE A 3 3.48 4.38 -12.07
C ILE A 3 2.30 3.90 -11.23
N SER A 4 2.47 2.84 -10.45
CA SER A 4 1.47 2.39 -9.50
C SER A 4 1.97 2.62 -8.07
N ILE A 5 1.05 3.06 -7.21
CA ILE A 5 1.31 3.24 -5.79
C ILE A 5 0.24 2.49 -5.01
N VAL A 6 0.67 1.58 -4.16
CA VAL A 6 -0.21 0.83 -3.26
C VAL A 6 -0.04 1.39 -1.86
N ASP A 7 -1.14 1.87 -1.29
CA ASP A 7 -1.18 2.42 0.07
C ASP A 7 -1.88 1.43 0.98
N ILE A 8 -1.13 0.85 1.91
CA ILE A 8 -1.63 -0.12 2.88
C ILE A 8 -1.95 0.64 4.16
N GLY A 9 -3.20 1.07 4.26
CA GLY A 9 -3.69 1.85 5.38
C GLY A 9 -4.34 1.01 6.47
N SER A 10 -4.89 1.67 7.48
CA SER A 10 -5.52 1.01 8.62
C SER A 10 -6.89 0.40 8.29
N ASN A 11 -7.63 0.99 7.37
CA ASN A 11 -9.01 0.60 7.06
C ASN A 11 -9.17 0.02 5.66
N ALA A 12 -8.23 0.27 4.79
CA ALA A 12 -8.31 -0.16 3.39
C ALA A 12 -6.93 -0.23 2.77
N VAL A 13 -6.84 -1.02 1.72
CA VAL A 13 -5.66 -1.13 0.87
C VAL A 13 -6.04 -0.58 -0.50
N LYS A 14 -5.35 0.45 -0.94
CA LYS A 14 -5.68 1.18 -2.16
C LYS A 14 -4.54 1.08 -3.15
N TYR A 15 -4.86 1.10 -4.45
CA TYR A 15 -3.83 1.39 -5.42
C TYR A 15 -4.28 2.54 -6.31
N LYS A 16 -3.29 3.28 -6.78
CA LYS A 16 -3.47 4.34 -7.77
C LYS A 16 -2.47 4.13 -8.88
N ILE A 17 -2.93 4.31 -10.11
CA ILE A 17 -2.08 4.26 -11.28
C ILE A 17 -2.07 5.65 -11.90
N PHE A 18 -0.86 6.18 -12.10
CA PHE A 18 -0.65 7.52 -12.65
C PHE A 18 0.11 7.44 -13.96
N ASP A 19 -0.16 8.42 -14.83
CA ASP A 19 0.72 8.69 -15.96
C ASP A 19 1.96 9.43 -15.44
N ALA A 20 3.15 8.90 -15.72
CA ALA A 20 4.39 9.48 -15.23
C ALA A 20 4.73 10.82 -15.87
N ASN A 21 4.17 11.13 -17.04
CA ASN A 21 4.48 12.38 -17.76
C ASN A 21 3.74 13.59 -17.20
N ASN A 22 2.50 13.40 -16.73
CA ASN A 22 1.67 14.51 -16.27
C ASN A 22 1.06 14.28 -14.90
N PHE A 23 1.38 13.17 -14.23
CA PHE A 23 0.83 12.75 -12.93
C PHE A 23 -0.69 12.68 -12.90
N GLN A 24 -1.30 12.48 -14.05
CA GLN A 24 -2.74 12.32 -14.14
C GLN A 24 -3.13 10.93 -13.61
N LEU A 25 -4.14 10.90 -12.72
CA LEU A 25 -4.67 9.65 -12.19
C LEU A 25 -5.40 8.91 -13.30
N ILE A 26 -4.98 7.67 -13.58
CA ILE A 26 -5.58 6.83 -14.61
C ILE A 26 -6.58 5.87 -14.00
N GLU A 27 -6.22 5.27 -12.85
CA GLU A 27 -7.04 4.25 -12.23
C GLU A 27 -6.89 4.32 -10.71
N TYR A 28 -7.98 4.09 -10.00
CA TYR A 28 -8.01 4.03 -8.55
C TYR A 28 -8.86 2.85 -8.12
N TYR A 29 -8.37 2.10 -7.13
CA TYR A 29 -9.12 1.00 -6.53
C TYR A 29 -8.90 0.97 -5.03
N ARG A 30 -9.95 0.66 -4.28
CA ARG A 30 -9.92 0.60 -2.82
C ARG A 30 -10.56 -0.70 -2.36
N GLU A 31 -9.81 -1.50 -1.59
CA GLU A 31 -10.32 -2.72 -0.98
C GLU A 31 -10.37 -2.54 0.53
N PRO A 32 -11.56 -2.62 1.15
CA PRO A 32 -11.65 -2.57 2.61
C PRO A 32 -10.95 -3.76 3.24
N LEU A 33 -10.04 -3.47 4.17
CA LEU A 33 -9.34 -4.47 4.97
C LEU A 33 -8.88 -3.77 6.25
N ARG A 34 -9.47 -4.15 7.37
CA ARG A 34 -9.29 -3.44 8.64
C ARG A 34 -8.06 -3.92 9.39
N LEU A 35 -6.89 -3.56 8.91
CA LEU A 35 -5.62 -3.89 9.56
C LEU A 35 -5.51 -3.20 10.93
N GLY A 36 -5.99 -1.97 11.02
CA GLY A 36 -5.94 -1.20 12.26
C GLY A 36 -6.69 -1.85 13.41
N ARG A 37 -7.76 -2.58 13.13
CA ARG A 37 -8.52 -3.28 14.17
C ARG A 37 -7.68 -4.37 14.84
N ASP A 38 -6.95 -5.17 14.04
CA ASP A 38 -6.08 -6.20 14.57
C ASP A 38 -5.00 -5.62 15.48
N VAL A 39 -4.35 -4.56 14.99
CA VAL A 39 -3.23 -3.92 15.69
C VAL A 39 -3.72 -3.23 16.96
N PHE A 40 -4.87 -2.57 16.90
CA PHE A 40 -5.47 -1.92 18.05
C PHE A 40 -5.83 -2.93 19.15
N ASN A 41 -6.42 -4.07 18.77
CA ASN A 41 -6.88 -5.08 19.72
C ASN A 41 -5.76 -5.95 20.28
N GLY A 42 -4.79 -6.35 19.44
CA GLY A 42 -3.76 -7.31 19.84
C GLY A 42 -2.32 -6.87 19.58
N GLY A 43 -2.12 -5.70 19.01
CA GLY A 43 -0.79 -5.17 18.72
C GLY A 43 -0.10 -5.82 17.53
N LYS A 44 -0.77 -6.72 16.82
CA LYS A 44 -0.22 -7.41 15.67
C LYS A 44 -1.32 -7.80 14.70
N LEU A 45 -0.93 -8.08 13.46
CA LEU A 45 -1.84 -8.63 12.46
C LEU A 45 -2.12 -10.11 12.76
N LEU A 46 -3.37 -10.51 12.72
CA LEU A 46 -3.73 -11.92 12.81
C LEU A 46 -3.22 -12.65 11.56
N SER A 47 -2.93 -13.94 11.70
CA SER A 47 -2.44 -14.76 10.56
C SER A 47 -3.42 -14.73 9.39
N SER A 48 -4.71 -14.83 9.65
CA SER A 48 -5.74 -14.77 8.60
C SER A 48 -5.76 -13.41 7.89
N THR A 49 -5.62 -12.32 8.64
CA THR A 49 -5.58 -10.97 8.08
C THR A 49 -4.31 -10.77 7.25
N MET A 50 -3.18 -11.24 7.76
CA MET A 50 -1.91 -11.16 7.04
C MET A 50 -1.97 -11.92 5.72
N ASN A 51 -2.55 -13.12 5.72
CA ASN A 51 -2.71 -13.92 4.51
C ASN A 51 -3.63 -13.23 3.49
N ARG A 52 -4.72 -12.62 3.95
CA ARG A 52 -5.61 -11.84 3.08
C ARG A 52 -4.89 -10.66 2.45
N LEU A 53 -4.09 -9.95 3.25
CA LEU A 53 -3.30 -8.82 2.75
C LEU A 53 -2.30 -9.27 1.70
N ILE A 54 -1.56 -10.34 1.97
CA ILE A 54 -0.56 -10.87 1.02
C ILE A 54 -1.23 -11.27 -0.29
N ASN A 55 -2.36 -11.97 -0.22
CA ASN A 55 -3.10 -12.38 -1.41
C ASN A 55 -3.60 -11.17 -2.20
N LEU A 56 -4.09 -10.15 -1.51
CA LEU A 56 -4.56 -8.92 -2.16
C LEU A 56 -3.42 -8.20 -2.87
N LEU A 57 -2.26 -8.07 -2.21
CA LEU A 57 -1.10 -7.42 -2.82
C LEU A 57 -0.57 -8.21 -4.01
N GLN A 58 -0.66 -9.53 -3.96
CA GLN A 58 -0.30 -10.38 -5.08
C GLN A 58 -1.25 -10.17 -6.26
N ASP A 59 -2.54 -10.05 -5.99
CA ASP A 59 -3.55 -9.73 -7.00
C ASP A 59 -3.25 -8.38 -7.67
N TYR A 60 -2.88 -7.37 -6.87
CA TYR A 60 -2.48 -6.06 -7.40
C TYR A 60 -1.23 -6.18 -8.27
N SER A 61 -0.24 -6.96 -7.82
CA SER A 61 0.97 -7.22 -8.61
C SER A 61 0.62 -7.84 -9.96
N ASP A 62 -0.31 -8.79 -9.99
CA ASP A 62 -0.74 -9.44 -11.23
C ASP A 62 -1.42 -8.44 -12.16
N ILE A 63 -2.23 -7.53 -11.62
CA ILE A 63 -2.86 -6.46 -12.39
C ILE A 63 -1.77 -5.56 -13.02
N PHE A 64 -0.77 -5.18 -12.23
CA PHE A 64 0.32 -4.33 -12.71
C PHE A 64 1.16 -5.05 -13.78
N ASN A 65 1.38 -6.35 -13.62
CA ASN A 65 2.07 -7.16 -14.63
C ASN A 65 1.31 -7.16 -15.95
N ARG A 66 0.00 -7.37 -15.91
CA ARG A 66 -0.82 -7.37 -17.13
C ARG A 66 -0.83 -6.01 -17.82
N LYS A 67 -0.75 -4.93 -17.03
CA LYS A 67 -0.70 -3.56 -17.55
C LYS A 67 0.72 -3.12 -17.89
N GLN A 68 1.72 -3.98 -17.70
CA GLN A 68 3.13 -3.71 -17.95
C GLN A 68 3.67 -2.51 -17.17
N ILE A 69 3.20 -2.37 -15.93
CA ILE A 69 3.68 -1.31 -15.02
C ILE A 69 4.87 -1.83 -14.24
N VAL A 70 6.07 -1.33 -14.57
CA VAL A 70 7.31 -1.75 -13.90
C VAL A 70 7.63 -0.91 -12.67
N HIS A 71 7.23 0.37 -12.66
CA HIS A 71 7.44 1.27 -11.53
C HIS A 71 6.27 1.15 -10.57
N ARG A 72 6.47 0.38 -9.51
CA ARG A 72 5.43 0.10 -8.53
C ARG A 72 5.99 0.26 -7.12
N TYR A 73 5.19 0.89 -6.26
CA TYR A 73 5.58 1.21 -4.88
C TYR A 73 4.52 0.67 -3.93
N PHE A 74 4.93 -0.15 -2.98
CA PHE A 74 4.06 -0.68 -1.93
C PHE A 74 4.43 -0.01 -0.62
N ILE A 75 3.51 0.74 -0.04
CA ILE A 75 3.76 1.60 1.10
C ILE A 75 2.87 1.20 2.27
N GLY A 76 3.47 0.88 3.41
CA GLY A 76 2.76 0.61 4.65
C GLY A 76 2.80 1.84 5.56
N THR A 77 1.65 2.16 6.14
CA THR A 77 1.51 3.32 7.03
C THR A 77 1.19 2.87 8.46
N SER A 78 0.37 3.61 9.20
CA SER A 78 0.25 3.47 10.66
C SER A 78 0.01 2.04 11.16
N ALA A 79 -0.95 1.31 10.60
CA ALA A 79 -1.25 -0.04 11.10
C ALA A 79 -0.08 -1.00 10.92
N ILE A 80 0.59 -0.93 9.76
CA ILE A 80 1.76 -1.77 9.51
C ILE A 80 2.92 -1.34 10.41
N ARG A 81 3.16 -0.03 10.50
CA ARG A 81 4.24 0.53 11.33
C ARG A 81 4.10 0.12 12.79
N ASP A 82 2.88 0.15 13.31
CA ASP A 82 2.61 -0.12 14.73
C ASP A 82 2.44 -1.62 15.03
N SER A 83 2.44 -2.46 14.02
CA SER A 83 2.29 -3.90 14.18
C SER A 83 3.58 -4.55 14.66
N LYS A 84 3.49 -5.38 15.69
CA LYS A 84 4.65 -6.10 16.24
C LYS A 84 5.21 -7.15 15.30
N ASN A 85 4.42 -7.63 14.34
CA ASN A 85 4.85 -8.64 13.37
C ASN A 85 5.00 -8.09 11.96
N SER A 86 5.27 -6.78 11.82
CA SER A 86 5.52 -6.17 10.51
C SER A 86 6.73 -6.76 9.79
N ASP A 87 7.77 -7.16 10.53
CA ASP A 87 8.96 -7.78 9.94
C ASP A 87 8.63 -9.09 9.25
N LEU A 88 7.74 -9.89 9.82
CA LEU A 88 7.27 -11.13 9.20
C LEU A 88 6.53 -10.84 7.89
N LEU A 89 5.70 -9.81 7.88
CA LEU A 89 4.99 -9.39 6.67
C LEU A 89 5.97 -8.98 5.57
N VAL A 90 6.95 -8.15 5.90
CA VAL A 90 7.98 -7.70 4.96
C VAL A 90 8.72 -8.90 4.36
N LYS A 91 9.11 -9.86 5.20
CA LYS A 91 9.82 -11.07 4.77
C LYS A 91 8.97 -11.90 3.81
N LYS A 92 7.71 -12.14 4.15
CA LYS A 92 6.79 -12.92 3.31
C LYS A 92 6.56 -12.25 1.96
N LEU A 93 6.43 -10.92 1.94
CA LEU A 93 6.25 -10.17 0.71
C LEU A 93 7.51 -10.18 -0.15
N ASN A 94 8.70 -10.07 0.46
CA ASN A 94 9.95 -10.17 -0.27
C ASN A 94 10.09 -11.50 -0.99
N ASN A 95 9.61 -12.58 -0.42
CA ASN A 95 9.62 -13.90 -1.05
C ASN A 95 8.72 -13.97 -2.29
N LYS A 96 7.83 -13.01 -2.44
CA LYS A 96 6.92 -12.88 -3.60
C LYS A 96 7.31 -11.73 -4.51
N ASN A 97 8.52 -11.19 -4.35
CA ASN A 97 9.04 -10.05 -5.12
C ASN A 97 8.22 -8.77 -4.93
N ILE A 98 7.61 -8.62 -3.76
CA ILE A 98 6.91 -7.40 -3.36
C ILE A 98 7.74 -6.71 -2.30
N ASN A 99 8.25 -5.53 -2.64
CA ASN A 99 9.09 -4.74 -1.75
C ASN A 99 8.24 -3.71 -1.01
N LEU A 100 7.92 -4.02 0.24
CA LEU A 100 7.12 -3.14 1.09
C LEU A 100 8.03 -2.14 1.79
N LYS A 101 7.70 -0.85 1.67
CA LYS A 101 8.35 0.22 2.40
C LYS A 101 7.40 0.72 3.50
N ILE A 102 7.88 0.70 4.74
CA ILE A 102 7.09 1.20 5.88
C ILE A 102 7.52 2.64 6.14
N LEU A 103 6.56 3.57 6.09
CA LEU A 103 6.83 4.98 6.31
C LEU A 103 6.69 5.34 7.79
N SER A 104 7.57 6.23 8.26
CA SER A 104 7.38 6.89 9.56
C SER A 104 6.20 7.86 9.46
N GLY A 105 5.67 8.30 10.62
CA GLY A 105 4.59 9.30 10.63
C GLY A 105 4.98 10.58 9.89
N LYS A 106 6.23 11.01 10.04
CA LYS A 106 6.74 12.19 9.37
C LYS A 106 6.83 12.01 7.86
N GLN A 107 7.32 10.85 7.40
CA GLN A 107 7.38 10.53 5.97
C GLN A 107 5.99 10.45 5.35
N GLU A 108 5.05 9.84 6.06
CA GLU A 108 3.66 9.74 5.63
C GLU A 108 3.04 11.11 5.45
N ALA A 109 3.19 12.00 6.43
CA ALA A 109 2.66 13.36 6.36
C ALA A 109 3.25 14.14 5.19
N SER A 110 4.55 14.02 4.96
CA SER A 110 5.24 14.65 3.84
C SER A 110 4.71 14.16 2.49
N LEU A 111 4.52 12.86 2.37
CA LEU A 111 4.02 12.24 1.14
C LEU A 111 2.60 12.68 0.82
N LEU A 112 1.72 12.67 1.83
CA LEU A 112 0.33 13.11 1.66
C LEU A 112 0.25 14.56 1.25
N LYS A 113 1.09 15.41 1.83
CA LYS A 113 1.16 16.82 1.48
C LYS A 113 1.56 17.00 0.01
N SER A 114 2.58 16.29 -0.44
CA SER A 114 3.01 16.34 -1.84
C SER A 114 1.91 15.92 -2.79
N PHE A 115 1.21 14.83 -2.48
CA PHE A 115 0.11 14.35 -3.32
C PHE A 115 -1.05 15.34 -3.36
N ASN A 116 -1.38 15.96 -2.24
CA ASN A 116 -2.46 16.94 -2.19
C ASN A 116 -2.14 18.21 -2.98
N GLU A 117 -0.88 18.60 -3.05
CA GLU A 117 -0.42 19.73 -3.84
C GLU A 117 -0.40 19.41 -5.33
N ASP A 118 0.01 18.21 -5.70
CA ASP A 118 0.21 17.79 -7.08
C ASP A 118 -1.07 17.28 -7.74
N ILE A 119 -2.07 16.88 -6.94
CA ILE A 119 -3.31 16.28 -7.43
C ILE A 119 -4.49 17.04 -6.81
N PRO A 120 -4.89 18.17 -7.40
CA PRO A 120 -6.07 18.89 -6.94
C PRO A 120 -7.31 17.99 -7.01
N ASN A 121 -8.17 18.05 -6.02
CA ASN A 121 -9.41 17.26 -5.95
C ASN A 121 -9.16 15.75 -5.75
N SER A 122 -8.05 15.39 -5.12
CA SER A 122 -7.77 14.01 -4.78
C SER A 122 -8.60 13.51 -3.60
N ALA A 123 -9.46 14.31 -3.09
CA ALA A 123 -10.31 13.97 -1.94
C ALA A 123 -11.25 12.82 -2.26
#